data_061658b875597f1f809b203aa849af4d
#
_entry.id   061658b875597f1f809b203aa849af4d
#
_cell.length_a   1.000
_cell.length_b   1.000
_cell.length_c   1.000
_cell.angle_alpha   90.00
_cell.angle_beta   90.00
_cell.angle_gamma   90.00
#
_symmetry.space_group_name_H-M   'P 1'
#
loop_
_entity.id
_entity.type
_entity.pdbx_description
1 polymer ?
#
loop_
_entity_poly.entity_id
_entity_poly.type
_entity_poly.pdbx_seq_one_letter_code
_entity_poly.pdbx_strand_id
1 'polypeptide(L)'
;TALQLQYQDYPDGIISGCRLQARDNMLHIGAGMIKCQNFLFLLQKEERVRYAPADQYVSLKFRIIKREELSDYTRYTTEFALDDRLERTQNELEICRFKLKEGAGLRTEYKDFYDIQTKYDTVNLADADWSAQGGRALSKEVTDYFAKKVLECENAEDKDIQFAYFLLHSREAVSYQILNDYIARKSEAGNFRSTYAVEGEEAFRKLEDILNEIRTGGNSRKNVKTVRNERLIIMD
;
A
#
# COMPACT_ATOMS: atom_id res chain seq x y z
N THR A 1 -18.83 -20.55 7.83
CA THR A 1 -19.53 -19.45 8.52
C THR A 1 -19.95 -18.38 7.52
N ALA A 2 -20.97 -17.55 7.84
CA ALA A 2 -21.42 -16.43 6.99
C ALA A 2 -20.26 -15.49 6.65
N LEU A 3 -19.36 -15.23 7.60
CA LEU A 3 -18.18 -14.40 7.41
C LEU A 3 -17.20 -14.99 6.37
N GLN A 4 -16.99 -16.30 6.36
CA GLN A 4 -16.13 -16.94 5.35
C GLN A 4 -16.71 -16.83 3.94
N LEU A 5 -18.03 -16.93 3.80
CA LEU A 5 -18.71 -16.76 2.51
C LEU A 5 -18.61 -15.32 2.01
N GLN A 6 -18.71 -14.34 2.91
CA GLN A 6 -18.59 -12.93 2.56
C GLN A 6 -17.20 -12.59 1.98
N TYR A 7 -16.14 -13.20 2.50
CA TYR A 7 -14.75 -12.92 2.09
C TYR A 7 -14.12 -14.05 1.26
N GLN A 8 -14.93 -14.94 0.68
CA GLN A 8 -14.40 -16.07 -0.10
C GLN A 8 -13.58 -15.60 -1.30
N ASP A 9 -14.00 -14.52 -1.97
CA ASP A 9 -13.37 -13.99 -3.20
C ASP A 9 -12.21 -13.02 -2.93
N TYR A 10 -11.85 -12.82 -1.67
CA TYR A 10 -10.68 -12.04 -1.29
C TYR A 10 -9.45 -12.93 -1.33
N PRO A 11 -8.32 -12.48 -1.92
CA PRO A 11 -7.04 -13.18 -1.77
C PRO A 11 -6.54 -13.12 -0.32
N ASP A 12 -5.46 -13.84 -0.05
CA ASP A 12 -4.76 -13.73 1.22
C ASP A 12 -4.17 -12.32 1.40
N GLY A 13 -4.30 -11.75 2.62
CA GLY A 13 -3.88 -10.39 2.96
C GLY A 13 -4.66 -9.79 4.13
N ILE A 14 -4.30 -8.57 4.50
CA ILE A 14 -5.04 -7.75 5.46
C ILE A 14 -6.33 -7.29 4.79
N ILE A 15 -7.48 -7.59 5.39
CA ILE A 15 -8.79 -7.16 4.91
C ILE A 15 -9.17 -5.82 5.53
N SER A 16 -8.95 -5.68 6.84
CA SER A 16 -9.30 -4.46 7.56
C SER A 16 -8.53 -4.34 8.88
N GLY A 17 -8.43 -3.13 9.40
CA GLY A 17 -7.75 -2.85 10.67
C GLY A 17 -6.23 -3.06 10.57
N CYS A 18 -5.65 -3.72 11.58
CA CYS A 18 -4.22 -3.99 11.71
C CYS A 18 -3.36 -2.71 11.65
N ARG A 19 -3.92 -1.57 12.08
CA ARG A 19 -3.22 -0.29 12.06
C ARG A 19 -1.98 -0.34 12.94
N LEU A 20 -0.87 0.16 12.41
CA LEU A 20 0.42 0.14 13.09
C LEU A 20 0.68 1.43 13.87
N GLN A 21 1.29 1.29 15.04
CA GLN A 21 1.84 2.39 15.83
C GLN A 21 3.20 1.95 16.40
N ALA A 22 4.20 2.80 16.24
CA ALA A 22 5.52 2.60 16.84
C ALA A 22 5.63 3.44 18.10
N ARG A 23 5.78 2.79 19.26
CA ARG A 23 5.99 3.42 20.56
C ARG A 23 6.72 2.50 21.52
N ASP A 24 7.49 3.03 22.43
CA ASP A 24 8.21 2.26 23.47
C ASP A 24 9.07 1.10 22.91
N ASN A 25 9.72 1.30 21.75
CA ASN A 25 10.46 0.27 21.02
C ASN A 25 9.63 -0.97 20.66
N MET A 26 8.33 -0.80 20.51
CA MET A 26 7.38 -1.83 20.08
C MET A 26 6.54 -1.35 18.91
N LEU A 27 6.31 -2.24 17.95
CA LEU A 27 5.24 -2.11 16.98
C LEU A 27 3.95 -2.66 17.58
N HIS A 28 2.95 -1.82 17.69
CA HIS A 28 1.61 -2.15 18.11
C HIS A 28 0.77 -2.38 16.86
N ILE A 29 0.17 -3.56 16.74
CA ILE A 29 -0.73 -3.94 15.65
C ILE A 29 -2.14 -3.92 16.21
N GLY A 30 -2.96 -2.99 15.73
CA GLY A 30 -4.33 -2.85 16.18
C GLY A 30 -5.23 -4.03 15.79
N ALA A 31 -6.43 -4.06 16.37
CA ALA A 31 -7.46 -5.01 15.99
C ALA A 31 -7.72 -4.97 14.49
N GLY A 32 -8.06 -6.13 13.91
CA GLY A 32 -8.27 -6.24 12.48
C GLY A 32 -8.64 -7.63 12.01
N MET A 33 -8.68 -7.80 10.70
CA MET A 33 -9.00 -9.07 10.05
C MET A 33 -7.98 -9.37 8.96
N ILE A 34 -7.43 -10.57 9.02
CA ILE A 34 -6.42 -11.08 8.09
C ILE A 34 -6.98 -12.36 7.46
N LYS A 35 -6.82 -12.53 6.15
CA LYS A 35 -7.03 -13.80 5.47
C LYS A 35 -5.68 -14.39 5.12
N CYS A 36 -5.44 -15.65 5.51
CA CYS A 36 -4.22 -16.37 5.19
C CYS A 36 -4.56 -17.85 4.96
N GLN A 37 -4.07 -18.44 3.87
CA GLN A 37 -4.42 -19.80 3.44
C GLN A 37 -5.95 -20.05 3.37
N ASN A 38 -6.70 -19.06 2.87
CA ASN A 38 -8.17 -19.08 2.82
C ASN A 38 -8.88 -19.12 4.18
N PHE A 39 -8.18 -18.93 5.30
CA PHE A 39 -8.77 -18.80 6.62
C PHE A 39 -8.78 -17.36 7.09
N LEU A 40 -9.85 -16.98 7.80
CA LEU A 40 -10.00 -15.66 8.39
C LEU A 40 -9.52 -15.67 9.84
N PHE A 41 -8.62 -14.77 10.16
CA PHE A 41 -8.08 -14.53 11.49
C PHE A 41 -8.57 -13.17 11.99
N LEU A 42 -9.30 -13.19 13.11
CA LEU A 42 -9.81 -11.99 13.77
C LEU A 42 -8.88 -11.61 14.92
N LEU A 43 -8.23 -10.47 14.78
CA LEU A 43 -7.45 -9.83 15.82
C LEU A 43 -8.38 -8.98 16.67
N GLN A 44 -8.81 -9.48 17.82
CA GLN A 44 -9.74 -8.77 18.71
C GLN A 44 -9.04 -7.77 19.62
N LYS A 45 -7.74 -7.93 19.80
CA LYS A 45 -6.89 -7.12 20.68
C LYS A 45 -5.67 -6.64 19.94
N GLU A 46 -5.06 -5.60 20.47
CA GLU A 46 -3.75 -5.13 20.02
C GLU A 46 -2.69 -6.19 20.30
N GLU A 47 -1.91 -6.50 19.28
CA GLU A 47 -0.70 -7.32 19.36
C GLU A 47 0.54 -6.42 19.39
N ARG A 48 1.64 -6.93 19.95
CA ARG A 48 2.86 -6.15 20.14
C ARG A 48 4.09 -6.95 19.75
N VAL A 49 4.96 -6.33 18.98
CA VAL A 49 6.23 -6.92 18.57
C VAL A 49 7.36 -5.96 18.91
N ARG A 50 8.33 -6.44 19.67
CA ARG A 50 9.51 -5.65 20.00
C ARG A 50 10.44 -5.56 18.81
N TYR A 51 10.91 -4.35 18.48
CA TYR A 51 11.92 -4.15 17.45
C TYR A 51 13.22 -3.59 18.01
N ALA A 52 14.28 -3.76 17.24
CA ALA A 52 15.61 -3.22 17.52
C ALA A 52 16.16 -2.54 16.26
N PRO A 53 17.12 -1.62 16.38
CA PRO A 53 17.82 -1.07 15.24
C PRO A 53 18.43 -2.19 14.38
N ALA A 54 18.29 -2.02 13.04
CA ALA A 54 18.88 -2.92 12.06
C ALA A 54 19.24 -2.12 10.81
N ASP A 55 20.50 -2.19 10.37
CA ASP A 55 20.97 -1.48 9.17
C ASP A 55 20.61 -2.23 7.88
N GLN A 56 19.59 -3.07 7.92
CA GLN A 56 18.97 -3.76 6.80
C GLN A 56 17.46 -3.71 6.94
N TYR A 57 16.74 -4.01 5.86
CA TYR A 57 15.30 -4.12 5.95
C TYR A 57 14.89 -5.29 6.83
N VAL A 58 13.90 -5.03 7.68
CA VAL A 58 13.22 -6.01 8.51
C VAL A 58 11.75 -5.94 8.16
N SER A 59 11.13 -7.09 7.90
CA SER A 59 9.71 -7.24 7.61
C SER A 59 8.97 -7.75 8.84
N LEU A 60 7.90 -7.06 9.22
CA LEU A 60 6.92 -7.60 10.17
C LEU A 60 5.98 -8.52 9.41
N LYS A 61 5.93 -9.78 9.81
CA LYS A 61 5.12 -10.80 9.16
C LYS A 61 4.08 -11.38 10.12
N PHE A 62 2.87 -11.60 9.60
CA PHE A 62 1.91 -12.52 10.18
C PHE A 62 2.22 -13.92 9.67
N ARG A 63 2.28 -14.93 10.56
CA ARG A 63 2.65 -16.32 10.23
C ARG A 63 1.69 -17.33 10.83
N ILE A 64 1.37 -18.36 10.05
CA ILE A 64 0.76 -19.58 10.57
C ILE A 64 1.91 -20.55 10.92
N ILE A 65 2.12 -20.78 12.25
CA ILE A 65 3.21 -21.62 12.74
C ILE A 65 2.79 -23.09 12.75
N LYS A 66 1.54 -23.36 13.14
CA LYS A 66 1.04 -24.70 13.33
C LYS A 66 -0.43 -24.80 12.93
N ARG A 67 -0.77 -25.88 12.25
CA ARG A 67 -2.13 -26.32 11.98
C ARG A 67 -2.32 -27.69 12.61
N GLU A 68 -3.33 -27.83 13.44
CA GLU A 68 -3.70 -29.08 14.10
C GLU A 68 -5.14 -29.42 13.71
N GLU A 69 -5.34 -30.57 13.10
CA GLU A 69 -6.66 -31.11 12.81
C GLU A 69 -7.13 -31.96 14.00
N LEU A 70 -8.21 -31.54 14.62
CA LEU A 70 -8.89 -32.25 15.70
C LEU A 70 -10.19 -32.83 15.15
N SER A 71 -10.84 -33.72 15.90
CA SER A 71 -12.05 -34.43 15.43
C SER A 71 -13.13 -33.47 14.93
N ASP A 72 -13.31 -32.33 15.57
CA ASP A 72 -14.46 -31.43 15.34
C ASP A 72 -14.06 -30.03 14.84
N TYR A 73 -12.77 -29.68 14.87
CA TYR A 73 -12.26 -28.38 14.43
C TYR A 73 -10.79 -28.42 14.08
N THR A 74 -10.34 -27.41 13.31
CA THR A 74 -8.92 -27.17 13.03
C THR A 74 -8.45 -26.01 13.90
N ARG A 75 -7.33 -26.21 14.62
CA ARG A 75 -6.65 -25.17 15.40
C ARG A 75 -5.49 -24.62 14.62
N TYR A 76 -5.40 -23.31 14.57
CA TYR A 76 -4.25 -22.58 14.02
C TYR A 76 -3.51 -21.89 15.15
N THR A 77 -2.17 -22.00 15.16
CA THR A 77 -1.29 -21.18 15.99
C THR A 77 -0.65 -20.15 15.07
N THR A 78 -0.79 -18.88 15.39
CA THR A 78 -0.29 -17.76 14.59
C THR A 78 0.59 -16.86 15.43
N GLU A 79 1.50 -16.12 14.78
CA GLU A 79 2.31 -15.09 15.42
C GLU A 79 2.53 -13.91 14.52
N PHE A 80 2.89 -12.77 15.11
CA PHE A 80 3.57 -11.66 14.44
C PHE A 80 5.05 -11.73 14.77
N ALA A 81 5.90 -11.77 13.76
CA ALA A 81 7.35 -11.85 13.92
C ALA A 81 8.08 -10.91 12.98
N LEU A 82 9.22 -10.39 13.44
CA LEU A 82 10.16 -9.66 12.60
C LEU A 82 11.11 -10.65 11.93
N ASP A 83 11.37 -10.45 10.65
CA ASP A 83 12.22 -11.27 9.82
C ASP A 83 13.09 -10.39 8.91
N ASP A 84 14.35 -10.70 8.78
CA ASP A 84 15.28 -10.02 7.85
C ASP A 84 15.15 -10.56 6.40
N ARG A 85 14.48 -11.70 6.20
CA ARG A 85 14.10 -12.19 4.88
C ARG A 85 12.87 -11.43 4.39
N LEU A 86 12.98 -10.79 3.25
CA LEU A 86 11.85 -10.09 2.62
C LEU A 86 10.96 -11.04 1.80
N GLU A 87 11.49 -12.19 1.38
CA GLU A 87 10.67 -13.21 0.73
C GLU A 87 9.63 -13.78 1.70
N ARG A 88 8.49 -14.14 1.14
CA ARG A 88 7.35 -14.70 1.86
C ARG A 88 7.15 -16.15 1.48
N THR A 89 6.87 -16.98 2.47
CA THR A 89 6.38 -18.34 2.25
C THR A 89 4.85 -18.33 2.12
N GLN A 90 4.26 -19.46 1.74
CA GLN A 90 2.80 -19.58 1.63
C GLN A 90 2.06 -19.34 2.97
N ASN A 91 2.75 -19.49 4.09
CA ASN A 91 2.19 -19.33 5.44
C ASN A 91 2.43 -17.92 6.01
N GLU A 92 2.96 -17.01 5.23
CA GLU A 92 3.41 -15.69 5.68
C GLU A 92 2.74 -14.58 4.88
N LEU A 93 2.40 -13.51 5.57
CA LEU A 93 1.95 -12.25 4.99
C LEU A 93 2.82 -11.12 5.54
N GLU A 94 3.26 -10.23 4.70
CA GLU A 94 3.98 -9.03 5.11
C GLU A 94 2.98 -7.96 5.57
N ILE A 95 3.17 -7.46 6.78
CA ILE A 95 2.36 -6.40 7.36
C ILE A 95 2.99 -5.03 7.10
N CYS A 96 4.31 -4.95 7.21
CA CYS A 96 5.11 -3.77 6.88
C CYS A 96 6.58 -4.15 6.81
N ARG A 97 7.40 -3.22 6.33
CA ARG A 97 8.86 -3.31 6.46
C ARG A 97 9.45 -1.98 6.91
N PHE A 98 10.63 -2.02 7.46
CA PHE A 98 11.37 -0.82 7.86
C PHE A 98 12.87 -1.10 7.93
N LYS A 99 13.63 -0.02 7.97
CA LYS A 99 15.05 0.01 8.24
C LYS A 99 15.30 1.07 9.31
N LEU A 100 15.90 0.70 10.42
CA LEU A 100 16.04 1.58 11.59
C LEU A 100 17.50 1.78 11.94
N LYS A 101 17.97 3.02 11.92
CA LYS A 101 19.31 3.39 12.37
C LYS A 101 19.42 3.30 13.88
N GLU A 102 20.63 2.99 14.34
CA GLU A 102 20.94 3.03 15.77
C GLU A 102 20.71 4.44 16.34
N GLY A 103 20.03 4.50 17.49
CA GLY A 103 19.65 5.74 18.15
C GLY A 103 18.46 6.48 17.56
N ALA A 104 17.90 6.03 16.44
CA ALA A 104 16.69 6.61 15.86
C ALA A 104 15.41 5.97 16.42
N GLY A 105 14.30 6.70 16.36
CA GLY A 105 12.96 6.20 16.68
C GLY A 105 12.20 5.82 15.41
N LEU A 106 11.62 4.63 15.38
CA LEU A 106 10.75 4.22 14.27
C LEU A 106 9.46 5.03 14.28
N ARG A 107 9.05 5.53 13.10
CA ARG A 107 7.85 6.36 12.93
C ARG A 107 6.78 5.63 12.11
N THR A 108 5.53 5.82 12.50
CA THR A 108 4.32 5.41 11.76
C THR A 108 3.50 6.61 11.29
N GLU A 109 3.90 7.82 11.67
CA GLU A 109 3.32 9.06 11.20
C GLU A 109 4.18 9.63 10.06
N TYR A 110 3.53 10.04 8.98
CA TYR A 110 4.18 10.51 7.76
C TYR A 110 4.00 12.02 7.63
N LYS A 111 5.08 12.73 7.28
CA LYS A 111 5.07 14.17 7.04
C LYS A 111 4.38 14.52 5.72
N ASP A 112 4.63 13.72 4.71
CA ASP A 112 4.04 13.83 3.38
C ASP A 112 3.94 12.45 2.73
N PHE A 113 3.38 12.38 1.52
CA PHE A 113 3.17 11.11 0.83
C PHE A 113 4.49 10.38 0.52
N TYR A 114 5.54 11.15 0.21
CA TYR A 114 6.87 10.61 -0.07
C TYR A 114 7.52 9.95 1.16
N ASP A 115 7.22 10.44 2.37
CA ASP A 115 7.79 9.94 3.62
C ASP A 115 7.46 8.45 3.87
N ILE A 116 6.37 7.93 3.28
CA ILE A 116 5.97 6.51 3.37
C ILE A 116 7.07 5.58 2.81
N GLN A 117 7.79 6.00 1.78
CA GLN A 117 8.91 5.26 1.20
C GLN A 117 10.29 5.72 1.72
N THR A 118 10.33 6.51 2.76
CA THR A 118 11.60 6.91 3.35
C THR A 118 12.41 5.68 3.73
N LYS A 119 13.65 5.64 3.27
CA LYS A 119 14.53 4.47 3.38
C LYS A 119 14.80 4.05 4.82
N TYR A 120 14.80 4.99 5.75
CA TYR A 120 15.14 4.77 7.16
C TYR A 120 14.12 5.38 8.10
N ASP A 121 13.99 4.77 9.27
CA ASP A 121 13.30 5.28 10.45
C ASP A 121 11.77 5.49 10.25
N THR A 122 11.21 4.91 9.19
CA THR A 122 9.78 5.00 8.86
C THR A 122 9.24 3.62 8.48
N VAL A 123 8.06 3.32 8.94
CA VAL A 123 7.35 2.09 8.57
C VAL A 123 6.86 2.21 7.13
N ASN A 124 7.34 1.35 6.24
CA ASN A 124 6.92 1.27 4.84
C ASN A 124 5.76 0.28 4.70
N LEU A 125 4.65 0.77 4.12
CA LEU A 125 3.42 0.01 3.89
C LEU A 125 3.19 -0.29 2.41
N ALA A 126 4.07 0.12 1.50
CA ALA A 126 3.87 -0.03 0.06
C ALA A 126 3.81 -1.49 -0.39
N ASP A 127 4.59 -2.36 0.26
CA ASP A 127 4.66 -3.80 -0.06
C ASP A 127 3.85 -4.67 0.92
N ALA A 128 3.09 -4.07 1.83
CA ALA A 128 2.24 -4.80 2.75
C ALA A 128 1.17 -5.61 2.00
N ASP A 129 0.89 -6.83 2.46
CA ASP A 129 -0.08 -7.72 1.84
C ASP A 129 -1.50 -7.32 2.22
N TRP A 130 -2.12 -6.48 1.41
CA TRP A 130 -3.52 -6.10 1.54
C TRP A 130 -4.40 -6.83 0.54
N SER A 131 -5.62 -7.08 0.97
CA SER A 131 -6.64 -7.81 0.24
C SER A 131 -7.89 -6.95 0.07
N ALA A 132 -8.48 -7.01 -1.11
CA ALA A 132 -9.72 -6.35 -1.43
C ALA A 132 -10.64 -7.29 -2.22
N GLN A 133 -11.90 -6.92 -2.37
CA GLN A 133 -12.78 -7.64 -3.26
C GLN A 133 -12.22 -7.61 -4.68
N GLY A 134 -12.03 -8.79 -5.25
CA GLY A 134 -11.54 -8.97 -6.62
C GLY A 134 -10.02 -8.92 -6.79
N GLY A 135 -9.21 -8.83 -5.72
CA GLY A 135 -7.77 -8.91 -5.87
C GLY A 135 -6.94 -8.35 -4.71
N ARG A 136 -5.64 -8.39 -4.90
CA ARG A 136 -4.69 -7.73 -3.98
C ARG A 136 -4.87 -6.22 -4.04
N ALA A 137 -4.43 -5.53 -2.99
CA ALA A 137 -4.61 -4.10 -2.84
C ALA A 137 -3.34 -3.42 -2.29
N LEU A 138 -3.23 -2.13 -2.53
CA LEU A 138 -2.32 -1.28 -1.79
C LEU A 138 -2.91 -0.99 -0.41
N SER A 139 -2.07 -0.80 0.60
CA SER A 139 -2.51 -0.48 1.95
C SER A 139 -3.59 0.61 1.97
N LYS A 140 -4.65 0.36 2.74
CA LYS A 140 -5.74 1.34 2.95
C LYS A 140 -5.20 2.66 3.51
N GLU A 141 -4.22 2.62 4.40
CA GLU A 141 -3.62 3.82 4.97
C GLU A 141 -2.89 4.65 3.91
N VAL A 142 -2.22 4.00 2.96
CA VAL A 142 -1.54 4.66 1.85
C VAL A 142 -2.53 5.31 0.90
N THR A 143 -3.58 4.60 0.51
CA THR A 143 -4.59 5.13 -0.41
C THR A 143 -5.41 6.26 0.22
N ASP A 144 -5.72 6.18 1.52
CA ASP A 144 -6.38 7.26 2.24
C ASP A 144 -5.50 8.51 2.37
N TYR A 145 -4.21 8.31 2.58
CA TYR A 145 -3.27 9.43 2.65
C TYR A 145 -3.13 10.12 1.29
N PHE A 146 -3.00 9.32 0.21
CA PHE A 146 -3.03 9.84 -1.15
C PHE A 146 -4.29 10.69 -1.41
N ALA A 147 -5.46 10.13 -1.11
CA ALA A 147 -6.74 10.81 -1.31
C ALA A 147 -6.84 12.15 -0.58
N LYS A 148 -6.40 12.19 0.68
CA LYS A 148 -6.34 13.44 1.46
C LYS A 148 -5.42 14.47 0.80
N LYS A 149 -4.26 14.04 0.30
CA LYS A 149 -3.32 14.94 -0.38
C LYS A 149 -3.83 15.43 -1.73
N VAL A 150 -4.61 14.63 -2.45
CA VAL A 150 -5.31 15.08 -3.66
C VAL A 150 -6.33 16.18 -3.33
N LEU A 151 -7.14 16.00 -2.28
CA LEU A 151 -8.13 16.98 -1.86
C LEU A 151 -7.53 18.31 -1.33
N GLU A 152 -6.27 18.30 -0.91
CA GLU A 152 -5.53 19.51 -0.54
C GLU A 152 -4.98 20.28 -1.75
N CYS A 153 -5.02 19.73 -2.97
CA CYS A 153 -4.48 20.34 -4.17
C CYS A 153 -5.52 21.21 -4.88
N GLU A 154 -5.23 22.50 -5.06
CA GLU A 154 -6.11 23.43 -5.79
C GLU A 154 -6.25 23.07 -7.27
N ASN A 155 -5.27 22.42 -7.87
CA ASN A 155 -5.27 22.01 -9.28
C ASN A 155 -5.87 20.61 -9.52
N ALA A 156 -6.50 19.99 -8.52
CA ALA A 156 -7.12 18.69 -8.68
C ALA A 156 -8.32 18.78 -9.63
N GLU A 157 -8.37 17.92 -10.63
CA GLU A 157 -9.49 17.81 -11.56
C GLU A 157 -10.67 17.05 -10.91
N ASP A 158 -11.89 17.24 -11.41
CA ASP A 158 -13.09 16.58 -10.88
C ASP A 158 -12.92 15.05 -10.76
N LYS A 159 -12.26 14.41 -11.72
CA LYS A 159 -11.99 12.96 -11.69
C LYS A 159 -11.06 12.54 -10.55
N ASP A 160 -10.10 13.40 -10.19
CA ASP A 160 -9.18 13.14 -9.08
C ASP A 160 -9.90 13.30 -7.74
N ILE A 161 -10.73 14.32 -7.64
CA ILE A 161 -11.56 14.58 -6.46
C ILE A 161 -12.57 13.43 -6.25
N GLN A 162 -13.24 12.98 -7.31
CA GLN A 162 -14.17 11.86 -7.25
C GLN A 162 -13.48 10.57 -6.82
N PHE A 163 -12.29 10.29 -7.38
CA PHE A 163 -11.51 9.12 -7.00
C PHE A 163 -11.04 9.21 -5.55
N ALA A 164 -10.59 10.39 -5.09
CA ALA A 164 -10.21 10.61 -3.71
C ALA A 164 -11.38 10.36 -2.73
N TYR A 165 -12.57 10.87 -3.05
CA TYR A 165 -13.76 10.58 -2.26
C TYR A 165 -14.12 9.09 -2.27
N PHE A 166 -14.02 8.43 -3.41
CA PHE A 166 -14.23 6.99 -3.50
C PHE A 166 -13.28 6.22 -2.56
N LEU A 167 -11.99 6.55 -2.58
CA LEU A 167 -11.00 5.93 -1.68
C LEU A 167 -11.37 6.15 -0.20
N LEU A 168 -11.70 7.38 0.19
CA LEU A 168 -12.01 7.73 1.59
C LEU A 168 -13.32 7.11 2.10
N HIS A 169 -14.31 6.95 1.23
CA HIS A 169 -15.60 6.33 1.59
C HIS A 169 -15.56 4.80 1.61
N SER A 170 -14.61 4.20 0.91
CA SER A 170 -14.41 2.76 0.95
C SER A 170 -13.98 2.33 2.35
N ARG A 171 -14.72 1.40 2.96
CA ARG A 171 -14.35 0.88 4.29
C ARG A 171 -13.12 -0.04 4.23
N GLU A 172 -12.94 -0.71 3.11
CA GLU A 172 -11.88 -1.66 2.83
C GLU A 172 -10.88 -1.06 1.83
N ALA A 173 -9.75 -1.71 1.66
CA ALA A 173 -8.80 -1.35 0.62
C ALA A 173 -9.42 -1.50 -0.78
N VAL A 174 -8.91 -0.77 -1.74
CA VAL A 174 -9.33 -0.85 -3.15
C VAL A 174 -8.34 -1.69 -3.92
N SER A 175 -8.84 -2.64 -4.72
CA SER A 175 -7.98 -3.56 -5.46
C SER A 175 -7.06 -2.86 -6.45
N TYR A 176 -5.89 -3.47 -6.70
CA TYR A 176 -4.96 -2.97 -7.72
C TYR A 176 -5.60 -2.83 -9.10
N GLN A 177 -6.62 -3.62 -9.42
CA GLN A 177 -7.33 -3.47 -10.69
C GLN A 177 -7.96 -2.08 -10.84
N ILE A 178 -8.67 -1.61 -9.82
CA ILE A 178 -9.30 -0.27 -9.82
C ILE A 178 -8.23 0.82 -9.75
N LEU A 179 -7.20 0.62 -8.92
CA LEU A 179 -6.10 1.57 -8.79
C LEU A 179 -5.35 1.74 -10.12
N ASN A 180 -5.05 0.64 -10.81
CA ASN A 180 -4.39 0.65 -12.11
C ASN A 180 -5.23 1.30 -13.21
N ASP A 181 -6.57 1.15 -13.18
CA ASP A 181 -7.45 1.87 -14.11
C ASP A 181 -7.35 3.39 -13.90
N TYR A 182 -7.35 3.86 -12.66
CA TYR A 182 -7.13 5.27 -12.35
C TYR A 182 -5.75 5.76 -12.81
N ILE A 183 -4.68 5.03 -12.48
CA ILE A 183 -3.30 5.35 -12.89
C ILE A 183 -3.20 5.43 -14.42
N ALA A 184 -3.77 4.46 -15.15
CA ALA A 184 -3.75 4.45 -16.60
C ALA A 184 -4.46 5.66 -17.21
N ARG A 185 -5.61 6.05 -16.65
CA ARG A 185 -6.36 7.23 -17.11
C ARG A 185 -5.61 8.55 -16.90
N LYS A 186 -4.75 8.62 -15.88
CA LYS A 186 -3.91 9.80 -15.58
C LYS A 186 -2.64 9.83 -16.40
N SER A 187 -2.05 8.68 -16.69
CA SER A 187 -0.73 8.59 -17.33
C SER A 187 -0.74 8.95 -18.81
N GLU A 188 -1.91 9.06 -19.48
CA GLU A 188 -1.96 9.30 -20.90
C GLU A 188 -3.11 10.18 -21.41
N ALA A 189 -2.71 11.22 -22.11
CA ALA A 189 -3.47 11.77 -23.20
C ALA A 189 -3.43 10.77 -24.38
N GLY A 190 -4.24 9.71 -24.40
CA GLY A 190 -4.65 9.11 -25.65
C GLY A 190 -4.38 7.63 -25.96
N ASN A 191 -3.58 6.89 -25.23
CA ASN A 191 -3.37 5.46 -25.52
C ASN A 191 -3.79 4.55 -24.35
N PHE A 192 -5.01 4.08 -24.39
CA PHE A 192 -5.73 3.34 -23.35
C PHE A 192 -5.27 1.89 -23.18
N ARG A 193 -3.99 1.59 -23.41
CA ARG A 193 -3.41 0.26 -23.23
C ARG A 193 -2.12 0.34 -22.41
N SER A 194 -2.23 0.69 -21.12
CA SER A 194 -1.19 0.27 -20.21
C SER A 194 -1.31 -1.23 -20.01
N THR A 195 -0.39 -1.97 -20.59
CA THR A 195 -0.37 -3.43 -20.62
C THR A 195 0.20 -4.02 -19.32
N TYR A 196 0.62 -3.18 -18.38
CA TYR A 196 1.28 -3.61 -17.15
C TYR A 196 0.49 -3.15 -15.92
N ALA A 197 -0.09 -4.13 -15.24
CA ALA A 197 -0.62 -3.91 -13.90
C ALA A 197 0.56 -3.72 -12.93
N VAL A 198 0.58 -2.59 -12.22
CA VAL A 198 1.59 -2.31 -11.20
C VAL A 198 1.04 -2.63 -9.81
N GLU A 199 1.90 -3.12 -8.92
CA GLU A 199 1.58 -3.45 -7.53
C GLU A 199 2.69 -2.92 -6.60
N GLY A 200 2.43 -2.92 -5.30
CA GLY A 200 3.41 -2.59 -4.27
C GLY A 200 4.06 -1.23 -4.46
N GLU A 201 5.37 -1.21 -4.34
CA GLU A 201 6.19 0.00 -4.46
C GLU A 201 6.03 0.70 -5.81
N GLU A 202 5.82 -0.05 -6.90
CA GLU A 202 5.63 0.55 -8.22
C GLU A 202 4.29 1.31 -8.31
N ALA A 203 3.21 0.73 -7.79
CA ALA A 203 1.92 1.40 -7.71
C ALA A 203 1.99 2.65 -6.84
N PHE A 204 2.70 2.59 -5.71
CA PHE A 204 2.95 3.73 -4.85
C PHE A 204 3.66 4.86 -5.59
N ARG A 205 4.74 4.58 -6.32
CA ARG A 205 5.48 5.57 -7.11
C ARG A 205 4.61 6.22 -8.19
N LYS A 206 3.73 5.46 -8.83
CA LYS A 206 2.79 6.02 -9.80
C LYS A 206 1.80 7.00 -9.17
N LEU A 207 1.31 6.69 -7.97
CA LEU A 207 0.46 7.63 -7.23
C LEU A 207 1.22 8.89 -6.82
N GLU A 208 2.50 8.77 -6.45
CA GLU A 208 3.37 9.90 -6.15
C GLU A 208 3.58 10.80 -7.37
N ASP A 209 3.88 10.22 -8.53
CA ASP A 209 4.01 10.95 -9.79
C ASP A 209 2.72 11.71 -10.11
N ILE A 210 1.56 11.06 -9.98
CA ILE A 210 0.24 11.68 -10.20
C ILE A 210 0.01 12.83 -9.22
N LEU A 211 0.30 12.64 -7.94
CA LEU A 211 0.13 13.68 -6.94
C LEU A 211 1.02 14.91 -7.23
N ASN A 212 2.25 14.68 -7.67
CA ASN A 212 3.17 15.75 -8.08
C ASN A 212 2.66 16.48 -9.35
N GLU A 213 2.11 15.75 -10.34
CA GLU A 213 1.50 16.35 -11.53
C GLU A 213 0.29 17.23 -11.15
N ILE A 214 -0.58 16.76 -10.25
CA ILE A 214 -1.73 17.54 -9.77
C ILE A 214 -1.25 18.82 -9.07
N ARG A 215 -0.27 18.73 -8.17
CA ARG A 215 0.29 19.89 -7.44
C ARG A 215 0.88 20.93 -8.37
N THR A 216 1.57 20.52 -9.44
CA THR A 216 2.23 21.42 -10.39
C THR A 216 1.29 21.91 -11.50
N GLY A 217 0.01 21.51 -11.51
CA GLY A 217 -0.96 21.87 -12.54
C GLY A 217 -0.60 21.35 -13.93
N GLY A 218 0.16 20.25 -14.02
CA GLY A 218 0.56 19.63 -15.29
C GLY A 218 1.55 20.45 -16.14
N ASN A 219 2.14 21.53 -15.61
CA ASN A 219 3.02 22.42 -16.33
C ASN A 219 4.34 21.79 -16.81
N SER A 220 4.74 20.65 -16.27
CA SER A 220 5.97 19.96 -16.70
C SER A 220 5.88 19.38 -18.12
N ARG A 221 4.69 19.13 -18.67
CA ARG A 221 4.53 18.56 -20.02
C ARG A 221 4.34 19.59 -21.12
N LYS A 222 3.94 20.82 -20.82
CA LYS A 222 3.77 21.88 -21.82
C LYS A 222 5.09 22.46 -22.31
N ASN A 223 6.14 22.42 -21.51
CA ASN A 223 7.45 23.01 -21.87
C ASN A 223 8.32 22.12 -22.77
N VAL A 224 7.97 20.87 -23.02
CA VAL A 224 8.76 19.98 -23.91
C VAL A 224 8.24 20.00 -25.35
N LYS A 225 7.01 20.51 -25.61
CA LYS A 225 6.43 20.54 -26.96
C LYS A 225 6.71 21.81 -27.77
N THR A 226 7.40 22.80 -27.24
CA THR A 226 7.60 24.09 -27.92
C THR A 226 9.01 24.28 -28.50
N VAL A 227 9.79 23.23 -28.62
CA VAL A 227 11.07 23.27 -29.36
C VAL A 227 11.01 22.26 -30.50
N ARG A 228 10.16 22.54 -31.49
CA ARG A 228 10.28 21.90 -32.82
C ARG A 228 9.80 22.83 -33.91
N ASN A 229 10.77 23.14 -34.77
CA ASN A 229 10.66 23.56 -36.15
C ASN A 229 10.46 25.05 -36.43
N GLU A 230 11.57 25.74 -36.59
CA GLU A 230 11.76 26.60 -37.74
C GLU A 230 13.17 26.36 -38.27
N ARG A 231 13.32 25.42 -39.20
CA ARG A 231 14.40 25.40 -40.15
C ARG A 231 13.90 26.04 -41.43
N LEU A 232 14.19 27.29 -41.62
CA LEU A 232 14.13 27.94 -42.94
C LEU A 232 15.18 27.26 -43.83
N ILE A 233 14.73 26.57 -44.87
CA ILE A 233 15.58 26.19 -45.98
C ILE A 233 15.53 27.34 -46.99
N ILE A 234 16.57 28.09 -47.06
CA ILE A 234 16.80 29.03 -48.18
C ILE A 234 17.47 28.18 -49.25
N MET A 235 16.79 28.04 -50.38
CA MET A 235 17.40 27.50 -51.61
C MET A 235 17.67 28.66 -52.54
N ASP A 236 18.93 28.82 -52.94
CA ASP A 236 19.36 29.60 -54.09
C ASP A 236 19.15 28.80 -55.36
#